data_2d63a67de1b7d1bee930a1a3ad778b80
#
_entry.id   2d63a67de1b7d1bee930a1a3ad778b80
#
_cell.length_a   1.000
_cell.length_b   1.000
_cell.length_c   1.000
_cell.angle_alpha   90.00
_cell.angle_beta   90.00
_cell.angle_gamma   90.00
#
_symmetry.space_group_name_H-M   'P 1'
#
loop_
_entity.id
_entity.type
_entity.pdbx_description
1 polymer ?
#
loop_
_entity_poly.entity_id
_entity_poly.type
_entity_poly.pdbx_seq_one_letter_code
_entity_poly.pdbx_strand_id
1 'polypeptide(L)'
;MKNLFSLSFFLLVFANLYSQEKVIGKVVFEDSGVSYPIGGSSIYWQGTQSGTISNDNGEFEIQKIESTNNLVISYIGFKTQIILIEKDKFYNVVLVYDDENELDDVTVTKRRNAVQRSYILPQNVVKISEQELLNAACCNLSESFETNPSIDVNHSDAVTGTKQIEMLGLKSPYILITEENVPMVRGASQTFGLGFTPGTWIESIQVTKGMGSVINGYESIVGQINTELKKPLTDIPLYINMFNSADGRYELNTQVKSIISQKINTSFFAHYNKRDQINDKNKDNFIDKPIQNQINLLNRWQYTNAEKGIVSFFNFRILDDLKKIGEKSSLTDDSKWGGRIKTKRFDTSFKLGYVNPNTPYQTVGFQLAFNVHDQNSVYGNSIYNIKQESLFLNLLYNTIISNTKNEI
;
A
#
# COMPACT_ATOMS: atom_id res chain seq x y z
N MET A 1 -73.70 8.17 6.89
CA MET A 1 -72.83 9.35 6.64
C MET A 1 -71.37 9.13 7.07
N LYS A 2 -71.06 8.33 8.11
CA LYS A 2 -69.66 8.10 8.52
C LYS A 2 -68.76 7.35 7.49
N ASN A 3 -69.36 6.43 6.72
CA ASN A 3 -68.59 5.63 5.73
C ASN A 3 -68.30 6.37 4.44
N LEU A 4 -69.03 7.45 4.11
CA LEU A 4 -68.78 8.26 2.93
C LEU A 4 -67.59 9.22 3.13
N PHE A 5 -67.39 9.67 4.37
CA PHE A 5 -66.24 10.54 4.74
C PHE A 5 -64.92 9.79 4.77
N SER A 6 -64.93 8.52 5.15
CA SER A 6 -63.75 7.64 5.15
C SER A 6 -63.27 7.31 3.72
N LEU A 7 -64.22 7.09 2.79
CA LEU A 7 -63.92 6.81 1.38
C LEU A 7 -63.36 8.04 0.65
N SER A 8 -63.86 9.24 0.97
CA SER A 8 -63.39 10.52 0.41
C SER A 8 -61.98 10.88 0.92
N PHE A 9 -61.67 10.56 2.17
CA PHE A 9 -60.33 10.77 2.73
C PHE A 9 -59.30 9.81 2.15
N PHE A 10 -59.68 8.55 1.85
CA PHE A 10 -58.81 7.58 1.21
C PHE A 10 -58.51 7.91 -0.25
N LEU A 11 -59.44 8.52 -0.98
CA LEU A 11 -59.26 8.96 -2.34
C LEU A 11 -58.37 10.24 -2.48
N LEU A 12 -58.33 11.06 -1.42
CA LEU A 12 -57.47 12.28 -1.42
C LEU A 12 -56.00 11.96 -1.13
N VAL A 13 -55.69 10.80 -0.51
CA VAL A 13 -54.33 10.38 -0.20
C VAL A 13 -53.63 9.81 -1.45
N PHE A 14 -54.37 9.32 -2.44
CA PHE A 14 -53.82 8.78 -3.68
C PHE A 14 -53.61 9.82 -4.80
N ALA A 15 -53.94 11.06 -4.60
CA ALA A 15 -53.87 12.12 -5.64
C ALA A 15 -52.47 12.78 -5.71
N ASN A 16 -51.50 12.41 -4.89
CA ASN A 16 -50.13 12.95 -4.97
C ASN A 16 -49.14 12.00 -5.62
N LEU A 17 -49.48 11.31 -6.68
CA LEU A 17 -48.53 10.72 -7.60
C LEU A 17 -47.95 11.85 -8.45
N TYR A 18 -46.94 12.54 -7.90
CA TYR A 18 -46.08 13.39 -8.72
C TYR A 18 -45.37 12.49 -9.72
N SER A 19 -45.78 12.55 -10.98
CA SER A 19 -45.01 12.02 -12.09
C SER A 19 -43.69 12.80 -12.11
N GLN A 20 -42.62 12.17 -11.62
CA GLN A 20 -41.29 12.77 -11.71
C GLN A 20 -40.89 12.85 -13.19
N GLU A 21 -40.66 14.05 -13.64
CA GLU A 21 -40.25 14.34 -15.02
C GLU A 21 -38.87 13.70 -15.26
N LYS A 22 -38.76 12.86 -16.28
CA LYS A 22 -37.54 12.16 -16.65
C LYS A 22 -36.95 12.79 -17.91
N VAL A 23 -35.65 12.90 -17.95
CA VAL A 23 -34.87 13.28 -19.12
C VAL A 23 -34.32 12.05 -19.77
N ILE A 24 -34.59 11.85 -21.06
CA ILE A 24 -34.11 10.70 -21.83
C ILE A 24 -33.28 11.19 -23.02
N GLY A 25 -32.26 10.42 -23.36
CA GLY A 25 -31.38 10.78 -24.46
C GLY A 25 -30.46 9.64 -24.88
N LYS A 26 -29.62 9.92 -25.86
CA LYS A 26 -28.63 8.98 -26.39
C LYS A 26 -27.29 9.68 -26.54
N VAL A 27 -26.24 9.01 -26.13
CA VAL A 27 -24.85 9.45 -26.28
C VAL A 27 -24.23 8.69 -27.43
N VAL A 28 -23.66 9.39 -28.40
CA VAL A 28 -23.02 8.83 -29.59
C VAL A 28 -21.72 9.57 -29.88
N PHE A 29 -20.84 8.97 -30.69
CA PHE A 29 -19.76 9.68 -31.37
C PHE A 29 -19.88 9.45 -32.87
N GLU A 30 -19.37 10.38 -33.66
CA GLU A 30 -19.37 10.30 -35.11
C GLU A 30 -17.94 10.06 -35.59
N ASP A 31 -17.76 9.02 -36.39
CA ASP A 31 -16.52 8.76 -37.13
C ASP A 31 -16.85 8.54 -38.59
N SER A 32 -16.20 9.31 -39.47
CA SER A 32 -16.34 9.22 -40.94
C SER A 32 -17.80 9.28 -41.43
N GLY A 33 -18.67 10.01 -40.71
CA GLY A 33 -20.09 10.17 -41.06
C GLY A 33 -21.01 9.01 -40.58
N VAL A 34 -20.48 8.11 -39.76
CA VAL A 34 -21.21 7.01 -39.10
C VAL A 34 -21.32 7.32 -37.61
N SER A 35 -22.52 7.20 -37.06
CA SER A 35 -22.79 7.45 -35.64
C SER A 35 -22.76 6.16 -34.85
N TYR A 36 -21.90 6.09 -33.84
CA TYR A 36 -21.71 4.94 -32.96
C TYR A 36 -22.20 5.26 -31.54
N PRO A 37 -22.98 4.37 -30.92
CA PRO A 37 -23.42 4.57 -29.54
C PRO A 37 -22.26 4.42 -28.56
N ILE A 38 -22.25 5.24 -27.48
CA ILE A 38 -21.30 5.15 -26.38
C ILE A 38 -22.02 4.64 -25.13
N GLY A 39 -21.79 3.37 -24.80
CA GLY A 39 -22.23 2.78 -23.53
C GLY A 39 -21.26 3.11 -22.39
N GLY A 40 -21.76 3.25 -21.17
CA GLY A 40 -20.95 3.56 -20.00
C GLY A 40 -20.55 5.02 -19.82
N SER A 41 -21.13 5.95 -20.60
CA SER A 41 -20.93 7.39 -20.40
C SER A 41 -21.53 7.81 -19.06
N SER A 42 -20.83 8.66 -18.33
CA SER A 42 -21.30 9.24 -17.07
C SER A 42 -22.15 10.47 -17.36
N ILE A 43 -23.40 10.47 -16.91
CA ILE A 43 -24.37 11.55 -17.09
C ILE A 43 -24.81 12.03 -15.70
N TYR A 44 -24.58 13.32 -15.36
CA TYR A 44 -24.93 13.85 -14.05
C TYR A 44 -25.29 15.34 -14.10
N TRP A 45 -26.09 15.77 -13.15
CA TRP A 45 -26.46 17.17 -13.00
C TRP A 45 -25.31 18.00 -12.44
N GLN A 46 -25.00 19.10 -13.11
CA GLN A 46 -23.89 19.98 -12.74
C GLN A 46 -24.01 20.46 -11.29
N GLY A 47 -22.92 20.23 -10.51
CA GLY A 47 -22.87 20.64 -9.10
C GLY A 47 -23.58 19.70 -8.12
N THR A 48 -24.06 18.53 -8.57
CA THR A 48 -24.76 17.55 -7.72
C THR A 48 -24.11 16.16 -7.80
N GLN A 49 -24.56 15.25 -6.95
CA GLN A 49 -24.19 13.82 -6.99
C GLN A 49 -25.26 12.96 -7.69
N SER A 50 -26.30 13.56 -8.24
CA SER A 50 -27.37 12.85 -8.96
C SER A 50 -26.95 12.59 -10.39
N GLY A 51 -26.81 11.30 -10.77
CA GLY A 51 -26.35 10.90 -12.09
C GLY A 51 -26.84 9.50 -12.48
N THR A 52 -26.58 9.14 -13.74
CA THR A 52 -26.85 7.85 -14.36
C THR A 52 -25.73 7.50 -15.33
N ILE A 53 -25.78 6.30 -15.91
CA ILE A 53 -24.83 5.81 -16.92
C ILE A 53 -25.62 5.38 -18.15
N SER A 54 -25.08 5.65 -19.37
CA SER A 54 -25.67 5.17 -20.60
C SER A 54 -25.55 3.63 -20.73
N ASN A 55 -26.59 2.99 -21.31
CA ASN A 55 -26.58 1.57 -21.61
C ASN A 55 -25.72 1.26 -22.87
N ASP A 56 -25.60 -0.03 -23.25
CA ASP A 56 -24.79 -0.47 -24.39
C ASP A 56 -25.23 0.15 -25.74
N ASN A 57 -26.46 0.62 -25.85
CA ASN A 57 -26.96 1.34 -27.01
C ASN A 57 -26.74 2.85 -26.93
N GLY A 58 -26.03 3.34 -25.89
CA GLY A 58 -25.79 4.74 -25.62
C GLY A 58 -26.97 5.48 -25.00
N GLU A 59 -28.09 4.82 -24.70
CA GLU A 59 -29.29 5.44 -24.18
C GLU A 59 -29.18 5.68 -22.68
N PHE A 60 -29.73 6.81 -22.21
CA PHE A 60 -29.78 7.15 -20.80
C PHE A 60 -31.13 7.69 -20.39
N GLU A 61 -31.44 7.51 -19.13
CA GLU A 61 -32.60 8.06 -18.46
C GLU A 61 -32.16 8.60 -17.08
N ILE A 62 -32.49 9.86 -16.80
CA ILE A 62 -32.16 10.52 -15.53
C ILE A 62 -33.36 11.32 -15.03
N GLN A 63 -33.61 11.29 -13.73
CA GLN A 63 -34.67 12.08 -13.09
C GLN A 63 -34.29 13.57 -13.11
N LYS A 64 -35.26 14.43 -13.49
CA LYS A 64 -35.07 15.86 -13.46
C LYS A 64 -35.01 16.35 -12.02
N ILE A 65 -34.13 17.31 -11.78
CA ILE A 65 -33.98 18.00 -10.50
C ILE A 65 -34.25 19.51 -10.70
N GLU A 66 -34.68 20.15 -9.64
CA GLU A 66 -34.99 21.61 -9.71
C GLU A 66 -33.76 22.50 -9.51
N SER A 67 -32.65 21.94 -9.00
CA SER A 67 -31.48 22.74 -8.64
C SER A 67 -30.64 23.23 -9.80
N THR A 68 -30.70 22.55 -10.97
CA THR A 68 -29.98 22.96 -12.19
C THR A 68 -30.60 22.35 -13.43
N ASN A 69 -30.48 23.06 -14.55
CA ASN A 69 -30.87 22.55 -15.88
C ASN A 69 -29.68 22.11 -16.72
N ASN A 70 -28.46 22.19 -16.19
CA ASN A 70 -27.23 21.77 -16.90
C ASN A 70 -26.93 20.31 -16.65
N LEU A 71 -26.96 19.49 -17.70
CA LEU A 71 -26.58 18.10 -17.68
C LEU A 71 -25.16 17.95 -18.21
N VAL A 72 -24.27 17.32 -17.45
CA VAL A 72 -22.88 17.06 -17.82
C VAL A 72 -22.79 15.63 -18.32
N ILE A 73 -22.22 15.44 -19.50
CA ILE A 73 -21.96 14.14 -20.11
C ILE A 73 -20.47 13.98 -20.33
N SER A 74 -19.89 12.90 -19.80
CA SER A 74 -18.47 12.63 -19.92
C SER A 74 -18.20 11.15 -20.21
N TYR A 75 -17.18 10.90 -21.01
CA TYR A 75 -16.65 9.58 -21.29
C TYR A 75 -15.14 9.64 -21.48
N ILE A 76 -14.42 8.61 -21.08
CA ILE A 76 -12.94 8.60 -21.16
C ILE A 76 -12.50 8.70 -22.63
N GLY A 77 -11.61 9.63 -22.95
CA GLY A 77 -11.12 9.89 -24.30
C GLY A 77 -11.97 10.87 -25.12
N PHE A 78 -13.00 11.45 -24.53
CA PHE A 78 -13.88 12.44 -25.18
C PHE A 78 -13.97 13.73 -24.38
N LYS A 79 -14.15 14.86 -25.08
CA LYS A 79 -14.39 16.16 -24.44
C LYS A 79 -15.72 16.14 -23.69
N THR A 80 -15.67 16.52 -22.41
CA THR A 80 -16.89 16.64 -21.59
C THR A 80 -17.82 17.67 -22.18
N GLN A 81 -19.09 17.31 -22.38
CA GLN A 81 -20.14 18.23 -22.86
C GLN A 81 -21.09 18.60 -21.73
N ILE A 82 -21.56 19.85 -21.78
CA ILE A 82 -22.58 20.35 -20.88
C ILE A 82 -23.76 20.82 -21.78
N ILE A 83 -24.92 20.22 -21.57
CA ILE A 83 -26.15 20.57 -22.33
C ILE A 83 -27.18 21.17 -21.39
N LEU A 84 -27.89 22.16 -21.91
CA LEU A 84 -29.03 22.76 -21.22
C LEU A 84 -30.28 21.93 -21.51
N ILE A 85 -30.94 21.45 -20.46
CA ILE A 85 -32.17 20.66 -20.56
C ILE A 85 -33.36 21.59 -20.59
N GLU A 86 -34.08 21.53 -21.70
CA GLU A 86 -35.41 22.15 -21.91
C GLU A 86 -36.49 21.07 -21.76
N LYS A 87 -37.74 21.45 -21.57
CA LYS A 87 -38.86 20.49 -21.40
C LYS A 87 -39.11 19.68 -22.68
N ASP A 88 -39.46 18.40 -22.49
CA ASP A 88 -40.04 17.47 -23.46
C ASP A 88 -39.24 17.20 -24.74
N LYS A 89 -37.91 17.10 -24.64
CA LYS A 89 -37.06 16.72 -25.79
C LYS A 89 -36.28 15.42 -25.51
N PHE A 90 -36.11 14.61 -26.56
CA PHE A 90 -35.10 13.55 -26.61
C PHE A 90 -33.76 14.19 -26.98
N TYR A 91 -32.73 13.95 -26.18
CA TYR A 91 -31.40 14.54 -26.37
C TYR A 91 -30.45 13.57 -27.06
N ASN A 92 -30.04 13.88 -28.29
CA ASN A 92 -28.97 13.19 -28.97
C ASN A 92 -27.66 13.96 -28.72
N VAL A 93 -26.74 13.38 -27.92
CA VAL A 93 -25.49 14.02 -27.53
C VAL A 93 -24.35 13.39 -28.29
N VAL A 94 -23.69 14.18 -29.14
CA VAL A 94 -22.54 13.74 -29.90
C VAL A 94 -21.27 14.13 -29.14
N LEU A 95 -20.52 13.18 -28.64
CA LEU A 95 -19.21 13.45 -28.02
C LEU A 95 -18.13 13.49 -29.10
N VAL A 96 -17.18 14.41 -28.93
CA VAL A 96 -16.03 14.58 -29.81
C VAL A 96 -14.78 14.08 -29.12
N TYR A 97 -13.91 13.38 -29.85
CA TYR A 97 -12.62 12.95 -29.32
C TYR A 97 -11.83 14.13 -28.76
N ASP A 98 -11.14 13.90 -27.67
CA ASP A 98 -10.26 14.89 -27.06
C ASP A 98 -8.84 14.69 -27.62
N ASP A 99 -8.60 15.24 -28.81
CA ASP A 99 -7.30 15.18 -29.50
C ASP A 99 -6.19 15.98 -28.79
N GLU A 100 -6.51 16.77 -27.76
CA GLU A 100 -5.55 17.50 -26.95
C GLU A 100 -5.00 16.68 -25.78
N ASN A 101 -5.58 15.51 -25.53
CA ASN A 101 -5.05 14.53 -24.59
C ASN A 101 -4.21 13.44 -25.27
N GLU A 102 -3.24 13.78 -26.11
CA GLU A 102 -1.97 13.09 -25.98
C GLU A 102 -1.56 13.33 -24.52
N LEU A 103 -1.55 12.27 -23.73
CA LEU A 103 -1.17 12.28 -22.33
C LEU A 103 0.23 12.90 -22.20
N ASP A 104 0.30 14.22 -22.18
CA ASP A 104 1.30 14.90 -21.41
C ASP A 104 1.17 14.26 -20.01
N ASP A 105 2.26 13.66 -19.58
CA ASP A 105 2.39 13.09 -18.25
C ASP A 105 1.69 14.03 -17.26
N VAL A 106 0.44 13.73 -16.92
CA VAL A 106 -0.27 14.46 -15.86
C VAL A 106 0.47 14.07 -14.60
N THR A 107 1.53 14.81 -14.34
CA THR A 107 2.13 14.87 -13.02
C THR A 107 1.06 15.47 -12.12
N VAL A 108 0.15 14.63 -11.64
CA VAL A 108 -0.76 14.99 -10.57
C VAL A 108 0.11 15.21 -9.36
N THR A 109 0.65 16.42 -9.24
CA THR A 109 1.26 16.93 -8.02
C THR A 109 0.15 17.22 -7.01
N LYS A 110 -0.65 16.18 -6.72
CA LYS A 110 -1.47 16.18 -5.54
C LYS A 110 -0.48 16.03 -4.39
N ARG A 111 -0.26 17.08 -3.59
CA ARG A 111 0.35 16.94 -2.27
C ARG A 111 -0.45 15.87 -1.54
N ARG A 112 0.03 14.64 -1.56
CA ARG A 112 -0.55 13.58 -0.74
C ARG A 112 -0.28 13.98 0.69
N ASN A 113 -1.31 14.04 1.52
CA ASN A 113 -1.09 14.21 2.95
C ASN A 113 -0.13 13.12 3.41
N ALA A 114 0.85 13.50 4.21
CA ALA A 114 1.89 12.60 4.73
C ALA A 114 1.30 11.36 5.41
N VAL A 115 0.16 11.54 6.09
CA VAL A 115 -0.64 10.47 6.70
C VAL A 115 -2.05 10.51 6.10
N GLN A 116 -2.50 9.38 5.57
CA GLN A 116 -3.84 9.23 4.99
C GLN A 116 -4.63 8.18 5.76
N ARG A 117 -5.87 8.50 6.11
CA ARG A 117 -6.81 7.56 6.73
C ARG A 117 -7.78 7.05 5.68
N SER A 118 -7.94 5.74 5.56
CA SER A 118 -8.97 5.17 4.69
C SER A 118 -10.32 5.22 5.40
N TYR A 119 -11.30 5.84 4.76
CA TYR A 119 -12.71 5.85 5.21
C TYR A 119 -13.57 4.84 4.46
N ILE A 120 -13.01 4.18 3.45
CA ILE A 120 -13.72 3.24 2.57
C ILE A 120 -13.69 1.83 3.15
N LEU A 121 -12.57 1.47 3.80
CA LEU A 121 -12.43 0.16 4.41
C LEU A 121 -13.07 0.13 5.80
N PRO A 122 -13.77 -0.94 6.18
CA PRO A 122 -14.34 -1.10 7.52
C PRO A 122 -13.27 -1.15 8.61
N GLN A 123 -12.03 -1.41 8.27
CA GLN A 123 -10.87 -1.41 9.15
C GLN A 123 -10.25 -0.02 9.26
N ASN A 124 -9.79 0.34 10.46
CA ASN A 124 -9.11 1.62 10.70
C ASN A 124 -7.67 1.57 10.16
N VAL A 125 -7.51 1.83 8.86
CA VAL A 125 -6.22 1.79 8.17
C VAL A 125 -5.63 3.18 8.07
N VAL A 126 -4.41 3.35 8.56
CA VAL A 126 -3.59 4.56 8.42
C VAL A 126 -2.45 4.24 7.44
N LYS A 127 -2.29 5.04 6.41
CA LYS A 127 -1.18 4.94 5.44
C LYS A 127 -0.18 6.06 5.70
N ILE A 128 1.08 5.69 5.96
CA ILE A 128 2.24 6.58 6.08
C ILE A 128 2.93 6.59 4.72
N SER A 129 3.14 7.77 4.16
CA SER A 129 3.78 7.93 2.84
C SER A 129 5.31 8.02 2.95
N GLU A 130 6.00 7.83 1.81
CA GLU A 130 7.45 8.04 1.70
C GLU A 130 7.88 9.42 2.22
N GLN A 131 7.10 10.47 1.96
CA GLN A 131 7.43 11.83 2.39
C GLN A 131 7.51 11.95 3.92
N GLU A 132 6.60 11.29 4.65
CA GLU A 132 6.65 11.25 6.12
C GLU A 132 7.87 10.47 6.61
N LEU A 133 8.18 9.36 5.98
CA LEU A 133 9.35 8.55 6.30
C LEU A 133 10.66 9.32 6.09
N LEU A 134 10.75 10.13 5.04
CA LEU A 134 11.90 11.01 4.79
C LEU A 134 12.00 12.14 5.82
N ASN A 135 10.86 12.74 6.22
CA ASN A 135 10.83 13.77 7.25
C ASN A 135 11.29 13.25 8.62
N ALA A 136 10.96 12.01 8.94
CA ALA A 136 11.40 11.34 10.16
C ALA A 136 12.88 10.93 10.13
N ALA A 137 13.60 11.16 9.00
CA ALA A 137 14.98 10.72 8.78
C ALA A 137 15.20 9.23 9.11
N CYS A 138 14.22 8.40 8.77
CA CYS A 138 14.16 6.99 9.17
C CYS A 138 15.23 6.17 8.44
N CYS A 139 16.15 5.60 9.20
CA CYS A 139 17.20 4.75 8.65
C CYS A 139 16.72 3.31 8.44
N ASN A 140 15.76 2.85 9.23
CA ASN A 140 15.18 1.52 9.12
C ASN A 140 13.71 1.51 9.56
N LEU A 141 13.03 0.38 9.33
CA LEU A 141 11.61 0.24 9.63
C LEU A 141 11.27 0.51 11.10
N SER A 142 12.15 0.17 12.06
CA SER A 142 11.88 0.43 13.48
C SER A 142 11.82 1.91 13.83
N GLU A 143 12.62 2.73 13.16
CA GLU A 143 12.66 4.18 13.36
C GLU A 143 11.49 4.88 12.65
N SER A 144 10.94 4.26 11.62
CA SER A 144 9.81 4.79 10.84
C SER A 144 8.52 4.96 11.64
N PHE A 145 8.41 4.34 12.79
CA PHE A 145 7.22 4.40 13.64
C PHE A 145 7.30 5.43 14.76
N GLU A 146 8.47 6.01 15.03
CA GLU A 146 8.65 6.94 16.15
C GLU A 146 7.78 8.21 16.05
N THR A 147 7.40 8.60 14.85
CA THR A 147 6.53 9.75 14.59
C THR A 147 5.04 9.39 14.56
N ASN A 148 4.68 8.11 14.63
CA ASN A 148 3.30 7.68 14.51
C ASN A 148 2.62 7.52 15.88
N PRO A 149 1.61 8.32 16.23
CA PRO A 149 0.96 8.28 17.55
C PRO A 149 0.15 7.00 17.80
N SER A 150 0.10 6.09 16.84
CA SER A 150 -0.68 4.85 16.90
C SER A 150 0.16 3.64 17.25
N ILE A 151 1.49 3.79 17.26
CA ILE A 151 2.45 2.72 17.45
C ILE A 151 3.47 3.22 18.47
N ASP A 152 3.57 2.52 19.57
CA ASP A 152 4.60 2.79 20.54
C ASP A 152 5.86 2.03 20.17
N VAL A 153 6.98 2.75 20.09
CA VAL A 153 8.30 2.18 19.83
C VAL A 153 9.11 2.21 21.12
N ASN A 154 9.34 1.04 21.68
CA ASN A 154 10.09 0.89 22.90
C ASN A 154 11.39 0.10 22.64
N HIS A 155 12.42 0.35 23.44
CA HIS A 155 13.61 -0.49 23.44
C HIS A 155 13.29 -1.82 24.16
N SER A 156 13.60 -2.95 23.50
CA SER A 156 13.39 -4.28 24.10
C SER A 156 14.40 -4.59 25.20
N ASP A 157 15.61 -4.08 25.04
CA ASP A 157 16.66 -4.13 26.03
C ASP A 157 17.65 -2.95 25.83
N ALA A 158 18.30 -2.57 26.92
CA ALA A 158 19.23 -1.43 26.93
C ALA A 158 20.57 -1.77 26.25
N VAL A 159 20.96 -3.04 26.18
CA VAL A 159 22.30 -3.46 25.74
C VAL A 159 22.36 -3.58 24.21
N THR A 160 21.38 -4.23 23.60
CA THR A 160 21.33 -4.39 22.14
C THR A 160 20.76 -3.16 21.44
N GLY A 161 20.11 -2.26 22.18
CA GLY A 161 19.42 -1.10 21.60
C GLY A 161 18.29 -1.47 20.63
N THR A 162 17.82 -2.72 20.72
CA THR A 162 16.79 -3.25 19.81
C THR A 162 15.44 -2.62 20.13
N LYS A 163 14.75 -2.16 19.11
CA LYS A 163 13.42 -1.58 19.22
C LYS A 163 12.33 -2.62 19.02
N GLN A 164 11.30 -2.54 19.80
CA GLN A 164 10.07 -3.32 19.68
C GLN A 164 8.89 -2.39 19.41
N ILE A 165 7.94 -2.93 18.65
CA ILE A 165 6.66 -2.25 18.39
C ILE A 165 5.64 -2.77 19.40
N GLU A 166 4.86 -1.82 19.94
CA GLU A 166 3.72 -2.09 20.80
C GLU A 166 2.48 -1.39 20.24
N MET A 167 1.37 -2.10 20.19
CA MET A 167 0.07 -1.57 19.77
C MET A 167 -0.99 -2.00 20.79
N LEU A 168 -1.80 -1.06 21.26
CA LEU A 168 -2.86 -1.32 22.23
C LEU A 168 -2.34 -2.05 23.49
N GLY A 169 -1.10 -1.77 23.92
CA GLY A 169 -0.47 -2.37 25.09
C GLY A 169 0.07 -3.79 24.88
N LEU A 170 0.04 -4.33 23.65
CA LEU A 170 0.59 -5.66 23.36
C LEU A 170 1.75 -5.57 22.36
N LYS A 171 2.76 -6.39 22.59
CA LYS A 171 3.99 -6.49 21.80
C LYS A 171 3.85 -7.58 20.73
N SER A 172 4.81 -7.63 19.80
CA SER A 172 5.04 -8.83 19.00
C SER A 172 5.20 -10.07 19.96
N PRO A 173 4.52 -11.22 19.72
CA PRO A 173 3.98 -11.72 18.44
C PRO A 173 2.50 -11.41 18.16
N TYR A 174 1.85 -10.52 18.88
CA TYR A 174 0.42 -10.21 18.70
C TYR A 174 0.15 -9.17 17.61
N ILE A 175 1.21 -8.69 16.95
CA ILE A 175 1.19 -7.76 15.82
C ILE A 175 1.73 -8.49 14.60
N LEU A 176 0.94 -8.57 13.54
CA LEU A 176 1.40 -9.10 12.27
C LEU A 176 2.21 -8.04 11.51
N ILE A 177 3.48 -8.32 11.24
CA ILE A 177 4.36 -7.44 10.49
C ILE A 177 4.71 -8.11 9.16
N THR A 178 4.24 -7.50 8.07
CA THR A 178 4.40 -7.99 6.70
C THR A 178 5.19 -7.02 5.84
N GLU A 179 5.86 -7.55 4.84
CA GLU A 179 6.41 -6.80 3.72
C GLU A 179 5.67 -7.26 2.46
N GLU A 180 4.90 -6.33 1.87
CA GLU A 180 4.02 -6.63 0.74
C GLU A 180 3.07 -7.81 0.98
N ASN A 181 2.43 -7.84 2.14
CA ASN A 181 1.53 -8.90 2.61
C ASN A 181 2.17 -10.28 2.81
N VAL A 182 3.50 -10.38 2.79
CA VAL A 182 4.23 -11.59 3.18
C VAL A 182 4.76 -11.41 4.61
N PRO A 183 4.47 -12.30 5.55
CA PRO A 183 4.99 -12.22 6.92
C PRO A 183 6.52 -12.20 6.93
N MET A 184 7.11 -11.14 7.52
CA MET A 184 8.54 -10.93 7.49
C MET A 184 9.21 -10.98 8.87
N VAL A 185 8.61 -10.32 9.86
CA VAL A 185 9.14 -10.27 11.23
C VAL A 185 8.39 -11.29 12.07
N ARG A 186 8.90 -12.53 12.06
CA ARG A 186 8.27 -13.69 12.69
C ARG A 186 9.33 -14.66 13.23
N GLY A 187 9.04 -15.34 14.32
CA GLY A 187 9.90 -16.36 14.90
C GLY A 187 11.31 -15.84 15.21
N ALA A 188 12.34 -16.43 14.62
CA ALA A 188 13.74 -16.06 14.84
C ALA A 188 14.05 -14.59 14.50
N SER A 189 13.36 -14.00 13.52
CA SER A 189 13.58 -12.60 13.14
C SER A 189 12.83 -11.59 14.02
N GLN A 190 12.06 -12.04 14.99
CA GLN A 190 11.18 -11.16 15.78
C GLN A 190 11.94 -10.09 16.56
N THR A 191 13.11 -10.44 17.09
CA THR A 191 13.94 -9.52 17.89
C THR A 191 14.59 -8.43 17.04
N PHE A 192 15.18 -8.76 15.90
CA PHE A 192 16.01 -7.83 15.12
C PHE A 192 15.40 -7.44 13.76
N GLY A 193 14.33 -8.12 13.35
CA GLY A 193 13.78 -8.03 11.98
C GLY A 193 13.31 -6.66 11.56
N LEU A 194 12.88 -5.81 12.47
CA LEU A 194 12.54 -4.42 12.19
C LEU A 194 13.74 -3.59 11.69
N GLY A 195 14.95 -3.96 12.06
CA GLY A 195 16.19 -3.33 11.61
C GLY A 195 16.67 -3.82 10.24
N PHE A 196 16.01 -4.81 9.62
CA PHE A 196 16.47 -5.43 8.38
C PHE A 196 15.94 -4.71 7.12
N THR A 197 14.90 -3.90 7.20
CA THR A 197 14.39 -3.15 6.06
C THR A 197 14.80 -1.68 6.16
N PRO A 198 15.67 -1.20 5.24
CA PRO A 198 16.06 0.21 5.19
C PRO A 198 14.85 1.10 4.88
N GLY A 199 14.72 2.23 5.57
CA GLY A 199 13.62 3.16 5.40
C GLY A 199 13.53 3.73 3.99
N THR A 200 14.68 3.92 3.32
CA THR A 200 14.77 4.42 1.94
C THR A 200 14.19 3.48 0.87
N TRP A 201 14.01 2.18 1.19
CA TRP A 201 13.41 1.20 0.27
C TRP A 201 11.89 1.19 0.33
N ILE A 202 11.31 1.86 1.34
CA ILE A 202 9.88 1.84 1.64
C ILE A 202 9.16 2.91 0.83
N GLU A 203 8.12 2.51 0.10
CA GLU A 203 7.18 3.41 -0.58
C GLU A 203 6.09 3.89 0.38
N SER A 204 5.57 2.98 1.19
CA SER A 204 4.55 3.32 2.19
C SER A 204 4.42 2.24 3.25
N ILE A 205 3.89 2.63 4.41
CA ILE A 205 3.54 1.72 5.50
C ILE A 205 2.04 1.84 5.75
N GLN A 206 1.36 0.71 5.82
CA GLN A 206 -0.05 0.61 6.17
C GLN A 206 -0.16 0.05 7.57
N VAL A 207 -0.84 0.78 8.45
CA VAL A 207 -1.08 0.39 9.83
C VAL A 207 -2.57 0.16 10.01
N THR A 208 -2.95 -1.07 10.31
CA THR A 208 -4.32 -1.47 10.64
C THR A 208 -4.41 -1.72 12.12
N LYS A 209 -5.34 -1.05 12.81
CA LYS A 209 -5.59 -1.23 14.23
C LYS A 209 -6.70 -2.25 14.47
N GLY A 210 -6.52 -3.08 15.49
CA GLY A 210 -7.45 -4.17 15.82
C GLY A 210 -7.15 -5.44 15.04
N MET A 211 -8.07 -6.40 15.07
CA MET A 211 -7.90 -7.68 14.37
C MET A 211 -7.77 -7.45 12.87
N GLY A 212 -6.70 -7.98 12.30
CA GLY A 212 -6.46 -7.96 10.86
C GLY A 212 -7.11 -9.14 10.15
N SER A 213 -6.90 -9.20 8.82
CA SER A 213 -7.34 -10.35 8.03
C SER A 213 -6.44 -11.56 8.29
N VAL A 214 -7.07 -12.71 8.51
CA VAL A 214 -6.36 -14.01 8.63
C VAL A 214 -5.68 -14.44 7.32
N ILE A 215 -6.05 -13.81 6.21
CA ILE A 215 -5.48 -14.07 4.87
C ILE A 215 -3.95 -13.90 4.86
N ASN A 216 -3.42 -12.94 5.60
CA ASN A 216 -1.99 -12.61 5.63
C ASN A 216 -1.24 -13.29 6.79
N GLY A 217 -1.94 -13.83 7.78
CA GLY A 217 -1.35 -14.47 8.94
C GLY A 217 -2.28 -14.42 10.16
N TYR A 218 -1.96 -15.21 11.18
CA TYR A 218 -2.78 -15.38 12.39
C TYR A 218 -2.34 -14.45 13.54
N GLU A 219 -1.20 -13.78 13.44
CA GLU A 219 -0.64 -12.96 14.52
C GLU A 219 -1.32 -11.60 14.67
N SER A 220 -2.20 -11.21 13.76
CA SER A 220 -2.88 -9.92 13.77
C SER A 220 -4.02 -9.86 14.80
N ILE A 221 -3.66 -9.88 16.08
CA ILE A 221 -4.63 -9.79 17.20
C ILE A 221 -4.92 -8.33 17.54
N VAL A 222 -3.89 -7.50 17.67
CA VAL A 222 -4.04 -6.08 18.01
C VAL A 222 -3.77 -5.14 16.85
N GLY A 223 -3.13 -5.63 15.81
CA GLY A 223 -2.85 -4.84 14.62
C GLY A 223 -2.07 -5.58 13.56
N GLN A 224 -2.07 -4.97 12.39
CA GLN A 224 -1.25 -5.40 11.26
C GLN A 224 -0.48 -4.20 10.73
N ILE A 225 0.79 -4.41 10.44
CA ILE A 225 1.67 -3.46 9.79
C ILE A 225 2.10 -4.08 8.46
N ASN A 226 1.77 -3.43 7.35
CA ASN A 226 2.23 -3.85 6.03
C ASN A 226 3.12 -2.78 5.43
N THR A 227 4.32 -3.17 5.03
CA THR A 227 5.30 -2.31 4.38
C THR A 227 5.29 -2.59 2.88
N GLU A 228 5.07 -1.57 2.08
CA GLU A 228 5.20 -1.64 0.63
C GLU A 228 6.57 -1.11 0.21
N LEU A 229 7.29 -1.88 -0.58
CA LEU A 229 8.58 -1.48 -1.15
C LEU A 229 8.39 -0.70 -2.45
N LYS A 230 9.35 0.15 -2.80
CA LYS A 230 9.40 0.88 -4.07
C LYS A 230 9.35 -0.10 -5.25
N LYS A 231 8.53 0.24 -6.25
CA LYS A 231 8.24 -0.64 -7.39
C LYS A 231 9.09 -0.30 -8.61
N PRO A 232 9.70 -1.28 -9.29
CA PRO A 232 10.59 -1.03 -10.43
C PRO A 232 9.95 -0.20 -11.56
N LEU A 233 8.63 -0.29 -11.76
CA LEU A 233 7.93 0.47 -12.80
C LEU A 233 7.90 1.98 -12.52
N THR A 234 7.58 2.37 -11.29
CA THR A 234 7.29 3.77 -10.89
C THR A 234 8.48 4.47 -10.25
N ASP A 235 9.57 3.76 -10.02
CA ASP A 235 10.72 4.27 -9.30
C ASP A 235 11.61 5.16 -10.15
N ILE A 236 12.45 5.98 -9.49
CA ILE A 236 13.43 6.85 -10.16
C ILE A 236 14.61 6.02 -10.71
N PRO A 237 15.26 6.45 -11.80
CA PRO A 237 16.34 5.68 -12.42
C PRO A 237 17.53 5.44 -11.50
N LEU A 238 17.91 6.45 -10.72
CA LEU A 238 19.02 6.39 -9.76
C LEU A 238 18.67 7.16 -8.49
N TYR A 239 18.86 6.52 -7.35
CA TYR A 239 18.78 7.15 -6.04
C TYR A 239 20.02 6.82 -5.23
N ILE A 240 20.65 7.84 -4.65
CA ILE A 240 21.79 7.70 -3.73
C ILE A 240 21.48 8.55 -2.51
N ASN A 241 21.58 7.93 -1.34
CA ASN A 241 21.40 8.60 -0.06
C ASN A 241 22.57 8.24 0.86
N MET A 242 23.16 9.25 1.46
CA MET A 242 24.22 9.11 2.47
C MET A 242 23.76 9.75 3.76
N PHE A 243 23.89 9.02 4.85
CA PHE A 243 23.60 9.51 6.18
C PHE A 243 24.83 9.36 7.09
N ASN A 244 25.10 10.38 7.87
CA ASN A 244 26.15 10.38 8.87
C ASN A 244 25.64 11.03 10.15
N SER A 245 25.89 10.42 11.28
CA SER A 245 25.51 10.95 12.58
C SER A 245 26.71 11.14 13.50
N ALA A 246 26.58 12.06 14.47
CA ALA A 246 27.63 12.38 15.43
C ALA A 246 28.00 11.22 16.37
N ASP A 247 27.20 10.15 16.42
CA ASP A 247 27.46 8.93 17.17
C ASP A 247 28.23 7.86 16.36
N GLY A 248 28.79 8.26 15.22
CA GLY A 248 29.64 7.41 14.37
C GLY A 248 28.89 6.43 13.49
N ARG A 249 27.60 6.68 13.19
CA ARG A 249 26.82 5.89 12.23
C ARG A 249 27.00 6.45 10.82
N TYR A 250 27.35 5.57 9.89
CA TYR A 250 27.46 5.86 8.45
C TYR A 250 26.52 4.95 7.71
N GLU A 251 25.71 5.52 6.81
CA GLU A 251 24.86 4.74 5.93
C GLU A 251 25.00 5.19 4.49
N LEU A 252 24.99 4.22 3.60
CA LEU A 252 24.91 4.41 2.16
C LEU A 252 23.74 3.59 1.64
N ASN A 253 22.82 4.26 0.98
CA ASN A 253 21.71 3.65 0.28
C ASN A 253 21.83 3.97 -1.22
N THR A 254 21.77 2.95 -2.04
CA THR A 254 21.80 3.09 -3.50
C THR A 254 20.69 2.27 -4.10
N GLN A 255 20.04 2.83 -5.10
CA GLN A 255 18.99 2.19 -5.84
C GLN A 255 19.15 2.52 -7.32
N VAL A 256 19.09 1.51 -8.17
CA VAL A 256 19.24 1.63 -9.62
C VAL A 256 18.11 0.89 -10.29
N LYS A 257 17.36 1.59 -11.14
CA LYS A 257 16.31 1.02 -11.97
C LYS A 257 16.86 0.72 -13.37
N SER A 258 16.44 -0.40 -13.95
CA SER A 258 16.70 -0.74 -15.34
C SER A 258 15.41 -1.21 -16.02
N ILE A 259 15.13 -0.65 -17.18
CA ILE A 259 14.02 -1.05 -18.06
C ILE A 259 14.57 -2.10 -19.02
N ILE A 260 14.13 -3.34 -18.88
CA ILE A 260 14.55 -4.45 -19.74
C ILE A 260 13.69 -4.50 -21.01
N SER A 261 12.37 -4.27 -20.83
CA SER A 261 11.42 -4.15 -21.94
C SER A 261 10.21 -3.34 -21.49
N GLN A 262 9.27 -3.06 -22.41
CA GLN A 262 8.02 -2.36 -22.08
C GLN A 262 7.20 -3.06 -20.99
N LYS A 263 7.38 -4.37 -20.78
CA LYS A 263 6.64 -5.19 -19.82
C LYS A 263 7.49 -5.62 -18.62
N ILE A 264 8.81 -5.48 -18.66
CA ILE A 264 9.75 -5.98 -17.63
C ILE A 264 10.64 -4.86 -17.16
N ASN A 265 10.57 -4.59 -15.87
CA ASN A 265 11.43 -3.63 -15.17
C ASN A 265 12.13 -4.33 -14.02
N THR A 266 13.34 -3.89 -13.68
CA THR A 266 14.06 -4.38 -12.50
C THR A 266 14.66 -3.20 -11.75
N SER A 267 14.77 -3.36 -10.44
CA SER A 267 15.51 -2.43 -9.57
C SER A 267 16.45 -3.21 -8.67
N PHE A 268 17.64 -2.66 -8.53
CA PHE A 268 18.64 -3.14 -7.59
C PHE A 268 18.81 -2.15 -6.47
N PHE A 269 18.72 -2.63 -5.24
CA PHE A 269 18.84 -1.85 -4.02
C PHE A 269 20.05 -2.35 -3.24
N ALA A 270 20.88 -1.45 -2.75
CA ALA A 270 21.99 -1.74 -1.87
C ALA A 270 21.96 -0.82 -0.65
N HIS A 271 22.12 -1.40 0.51
CA HIS A 271 22.22 -0.69 1.77
C HIS A 271 23.45 -1.16 2.53
N TYR A 272 24.23 -0.20 2.99
CA TYR A 272 25.36 -0.41 3.89
C TYR A 272 25.20 0.49 5.09
N ASN A 273 25.32 -0.10 6.29
CA ASN A 273 25.26 0.60 7.57
C ASN A 273 26.45 0.16 8.43
N LYS A 274 27.21 1.13 8.91
CA LYS A 274 28.34 0.89 9.79
C LYS A 274 28.30 1.86 10.98
N ARG A 275 28.54 1.34 12.16
CA ARG A 275 28.86 2.11 13.36
C ARG A 275 30.06 1.42 14.04
N ASP A 276 31.19 2.09 14.08
CA ASP A 276 32.43 1.58 14.72
C ASP A 276 32.93 2.46 15.87
N GLN A 277 32.28 3.62 16.10
CA GLN A 277 32.65 4.48 17.20
C GLN A 277 32.12 3.91 18.52
N ILE A 278 33.03 3.81 19.49
CA ILE A 278 32.72 3.40 20.86
C ILE A 278 32.22 4.64 21.63
N ASN A 279 30.95 4.61 21.99
CA ASN A 279 30.31 5.65 22.80
C ASN A 279 30.02 5.11 24.20
N ASP A 280 30.44 5.84 25.22
CA ASP A 280 30.19 5.60 26.64
C ASP A 280 30.10 6.95 27.32
N LYS A 281 28.91 7.56 27.24
CA LYS A 281 28.66 8.95 27.72
C LYS A 281 28.50 9.00 29.22
N ASN A 282 27.96 7.95 29.83
CA ASN A 282 27.74 7.84 31.27
C ASN A 282 28.99 7.34 32.02
N LYS A 283 30.04 6.89 31.32
CA LYS A 283 31.31 6.40 31.83
C LYS A 283 31.17 5.17 32.73
N ASP A 284 30.26 4.28 32.42
CA ASP A 284 30.06 3.03 33.14
C ASP A 284 30.86 1.86 32.55
N ASN A 285 31.69 2.12 31.54
CA ASN A 285 32.50 1.18 30.79
C ASN A 285 31.70 0.28 29.83
N PHE A 286 30.41 0.47 29.68
CA PHE A 286 29.60 -0.21 28.67
C PHE A 286 29.45 0.64 27.41
N ILE A 287 29.22 -0.01 26.29
CA ILE A 287 28.98 0.62 25.00
C ILE A 287 27.49 1.05 24.94
N ASP A 288 27.22 2.37 24.90
CA ASP A 288 25.85 2.93 24.86
C ASP A 288 25.05 2.49 23.64
N LYS A 289 25.73 2.29 22.51
CA LYS A 289 25.13 1.87 21.24
C LYS A 289 25.94 0.78 20.59
N PRO A 290 25.35 -0.30 20.10
CA PRO A 290 26.06 -1.41 19.48
C PRO A 290 27.01 -0.94 18.37
N ILE A 291 28.20 -1.53 18.32
CA ILE A 291 29.00 -1.51 17.10
C ILE A 291 28.26 -2.38 16.08
N GLN A 292 28.04 -1.85 14.89
CA GLN A 292 27.23 -2.50 13.87
C GLN A 292 27.91 -2.45 12.52
N ASN A 293 27.74 -3.52 11.75
CA ASN A 293 28.09 -3.57 10.33
C ASN A 293 27.03 -4.39 9.61
N GLN A 294 26.28 -3.76 8.69
CA GLN A 294 25.21 -4.40 7.96
C GLN A 294 25.36 -4.14 6.46
N ILE A 295 25.23 -5.21 5.68
CA ILE A 295 25.10 -5.18 4.23
C ILE A 295 23.76 -5.81 3.87
N ASN A 296 22.99 -5.14 3.06
CA ASN A 296 21.68 -5.63 2.61
C ASN A 296 21.54 -5.31 1.11
N LEU A 297 21.30 -6.34 0.32
CA LEU A 297 21.15 -6.26 -1.12
C LEU A 297 19.79 -6.84 -1.51
N LEU A 298 19.03 -6.12 -2.33
CA LEU A 298 17.76 -6.57 -2.85
C LEU A 298 17.72 -6.35 -4.36
N ASN A 299 17.39 -7.39 -5.10
CA ASN A 299 17.04 -7.28 -6.50
C ASN A 299 15.56 -7.60 -6.69
N ARG A 300 14.87 -6.71 -7.40
CA ARG A 300 13.43 -6.73 -7.56
C ARG A 300 13.06 -6.67 -9.03
N TRP A 301 12.24 -7.60 -9.48
CA TRP A 301 11.73 -7.69 -10.85
C TRP A 301 10.23 -7.46 -10.85
N GLN A 302 9.76 -6.74 -11.86
CA GLN A 302 8.34 -6.51 -12.09
C GLN A 302 8.02 -6.83 -13.56
N TYR A 303 7.03 -7.69 -13.76
CA TYR A 303 6.38 -7.90 -15.05
C TYR A 303 4.98 -7.34 -15.00
N THR A 304 4.61 -6.54 -16.01
CA THR A 304 3.27 -5.95 -16.12
C THR A 304 2.77 -6.11 -17.55
N ASN A 305 1.59 -6.66 -17.70
CA ASN A 305 0.90 -6.75 -18.98
C ASN A 305 -0.58 -6.37 -18.74
N ALA A 306 -0.90 -5.09 -18.96
CA ALA A 306 -2.23 -4.55 -18.72
C ALA A 306 -3.28 -5.21 -19.64
N GLU A 307 -2.95 -5.47 -20.91
CA GLU A 307 -3.87 -6.11 -21.88
C GLU A 307 -4.33 -7.49 -21.41
N LYS A 308 -3.42 -8.26 -20.78
CA LYS A 308 -3.74 -9.59 -20.24
C LYS A 308 -4.15 -9.58 -18.77
N GLY A 309 -4.19 -8.39 -18.13
CA GLY A 309 -4.51 -8.26 -16.73
C GLY A 309 -3.50 -8.91 -15.79
N ILE A 310 -2.21 -9.03 -16.18
CA ILE A 310 -1.19 -9.73 -15.39
C ILE A 310 -0.19 -8.75 -14.81
N VAL A 311 0.06 -8.87 -13.50
CA VAL A 311 1.18 -8.24 -12.82
C VAL A 311 1.91 -9.28 -11.98
N SER A 312 3.24 -9.30 -12.03
CA SER A 312 4.02 -10.18 -11.17
C SER A 312 5.26 -9.48 -10.63
N PHE A 313 5.68 -9.91 -9.45
CA PHE A 313 6.90 -9.48 -8.79
C PHE A 313 7.74 -10.68 -8.39
N PHE A 314 9.03 -10.58 -8.61
CA PHE A 314 10.02 -11.50 -8.06
C PHE A 314 11.06 -10.71 -7.31
N ASN A 315 11.32 -11.09 -6.06
CA ASN A 315 12.28 -10.44 -5.19
C ASN A 315 13.31 -11.45 -4.70
N PHE A 316 14.53 -10.98 -4.58
CA PHE A 316 15.67 -11.74 -4.07
C PHE A 316 16.50 -10.83 -3.16
N ARG A 317 16.67 -11.19 -1.88
CA ARG A 317 17.36 -10.38 -0.87
C ARG A 317 18.41 -11.20 -0.14
N ILE A 318 19.54 -10.57 0.15
CA ILE A 318 20.62 -11.09 1.00
C ILE A 318 20.94 -10.04 2.05
N LEU A 319 21.07 -10.46 3.30
CA LEU A 319 21.47 -9.61 4.42
C LEU A 319 22.58 -10.33 5.22
N ASP A 320 23.60 -9.56 5.57
CA ASP A 320 24.63 -9.93 6.59
C ASP A 320 24.68 -8.77 7.60
N ASP A 321 24.35 -9.05 8.86
CA ASP A 321 24.31 -8.07 9.95
C ASP A 321 25.17 -8.57 11.12
N LEU A 322 26.09 -7.74 11.57
CA LEU A 322 26.95 -8.01 12.72
C LEU A 322 26.76 -6.90 13.76
N LYS A 323 26.44 -7.28 14.99
CA LYS A 323 26.40 -6.40 16.14
C LYS A 323 27.34 -6.88 17.24
N LYS A 324 28.03 -5.93 17.88
CA LYS A 324 28.83 -6.17 19.09
C LYS A 324 28.35 -5.21 20.19
N ILE A 325 28.20 -5.77 21.38
CA ILE A 325 27.63 -5.09 22.57
C ILE A 325 28.48 -5.42 23.81
N GLY A 326 28.27 -4.69 24.89
CA GLY A 326 28.85 -5.01 26.20
C GLY A 326 29.92 -4.03 26.65
N GLU A 327 30.85 -4.51 27.45
CA GLU A 327 31.96 -3.70 27.97
C GLU A 327 32.90 -3.26 26.84
N LYS A 328 33.44 -2.03 26.92
CA LYS A 328 34.42 -1.53 25.92
C LYS A 328 35.66 -2.44 25.85
N SER A 329 36.10 -2.95 27.01
CA SER A 329 37.23 -3.87 27.12
C SER A 329 36.97 -5.20 26.45
N SER A 330 35.72 -5.65 26.32
CA SER A 330 35.39 -6.93 25.65
C SER A 330 35.66 -6.94 24.15
N LEU A 331 35.93 -5.80 23.54
CA LEU A 331 36.34 -5.71 22.14
C LEU A 331 37.76 -6.20 21.89
N THR A 332 38.59 -6.21 22.92
CA THR A 332 40.03 -6.61 22.90
C THR A 332 40.38 -7.69 23.89
N ASP A 333 39.53 -7.97 24.87
CA ASP A 333 39.75 -8.95 25.94
C ASP A 333 38.51 -9.82 26.13
N ASP A 334 38.58 -11.06 25.66
CA ASP A 334 37.50 -12.04 25.72
C ASP A 334 37.11 -12.47 27.15
N SER A 335 37.93 -12.12 28.18
CA SER A 335 37.59 -12.37 29.58
C SER A 335 36.51 -11.42 30.12
N LYS A 336 36.24 -10.35 29.42
CA LYS A 336 35.24 -9.33 29.77
C LYS A 336 33.88 -9.64 29.16
N TRP A 337 32.83 -9.14 29.84
CA TRP A 337 31.48 -9.38 29.34
C TRP A 337 31.21 -8.63 28.05
N GLY A 338 30.93 -9.37 26.99
CA GLY A 338 30.52 -8.80 25.70
C GLY A 338 29.58 -9.75 24.97
N GLY A 339 28.93 -9.22 23.96
CA GLY A 339 28.06 -10.00 23.09
C GLY A 339 28.37 -9.73 21.61
N ARG A 340 28.23 -10.78 20.83
CA ARG A 340 28.34 -10.74 19.38
C ARG A 340 27.16 -11.44 18.77
N ILE A 341 26.43 -10.71 17.92
CA ILE A 341 25.24 -11.22 17.22
C ILE A 341 25.54 -11.10 15.73
N LYS A 342 25.63 -12.26 15.06
CA LYS A 342 25.83 -12.33 13.61
C LYS A 342 24.62 -12.97 12.97
N THR A 343 23.91 -12.21 12.13
CA THR A 343 22.74 -12.67 11.42
C THR A 343 23.02 -12.69 9.93
N LYS A 344 22.74 -13.82 9.30
CA LYS A 344 22.67 -13.97 7.85
C LYS A 344 21.24 -14.29 7.46
N ARG A 345 20.71 -13.57 6.47
CA ARG A 345 19.37 -13.81 6.01
C ARG A 345 19.31 -13.83 4.49
N PHE A 346 18.52 -14.74 4.00
CA PHE A 346 18.18 -14.89 2.60
C PHE A 346 16.66 -14.88 2.47
N ASP A 347 16.13 -14.02 1.60
CA ASP A 347 14.70 -13.98 1.31
C ASP A 347 14.48 -14.03 -0.18
N THR A 348 13.51 -14.81 -0.62
CA THR A 348 13.00 -14.76 -1.99
C THR A 348 11.49 -14.83 -1.98
N SER A 349 10.86 -14.08 -2.88
CA SER A 349 9.41 -14.08 -3.00
C SER A 349 8.97 -13.92 -4.45
N PHE A 350 7.89 -14.59 -4.78
CA PHE A 350 7.21 -14.47 -6.06
C PHE A 350 5.74 -14.15 -5.81
N LYS A 351 5.23 -13.14 -6.52
CA LYS A 351 3.84 -12.74 -6.47
C LYS A 351 3.29 -12.67 -7.89
N LEU A 352 2.10 -13.16 -8.07
CA LEU A 352 1.35 -13.07 -9.32
C LEU A 352 -0.06 -12.56 -9.02
N GLY A 353 -0.44 -11.47 -9.66
CA GLY A 353 -1.80 -10.96 -9.70
C GLY A 353 -2.35 -11.10 -11.11
N TYR A 354 -3.55 -11.64 -11.22
CA TYR A 354 -4.30 -11.72 -12.46
C TYR A 354 -5.68 -11.10 -12.25
N VAL A 355 -6.03 -10.17 -13.11
CA VAL A 355 -7.37 -9.57 -13.21
C VAL A 355 -7.92 -9.97 -14.56
N ASN A 356 -9.09 -10.62 -14.58
CA ASN A 356 -9.71 -11.03 -15.86
C ASN A 356 -10.14 -9.76 -16.64
N PRO A 357 -9.60 -9.52 -17.85
CA PRO A 357 -9.93 -8.30 -18.60
C PRO A 357 -11.41 -8.18 -18.97
N ASN A 358 -12.08 -9.31 -19.17
CA ASN A 358 -13.50 -9.34 -19.54
C ASN A 358 -14.43 -9.22 -18.33
N THR A 359 -13.96 -9.64 -17.15
CA THR A 359 -14.73 -9.62 -15.90
C THR A 359 -13.81 -9.16 -14.77
N PRO A 360 -13.57 -7.81 -14.64
CA PRO A 360 -12.54 -7.27 -13.73
C PRO A 360 -12.76 -7.56 -12.24
N TYR A 361 -13.96 -7.98 -11.86
CA TYR A 361 -14.27 -8.44 -10.51
C TYR A 361 -13.75 -9.87 -10.22
N GLN A 362 -13.31 -10.61 -11.26
CA GLN A 362 -12.66 -11.90 -11.07
C GLN A 362 -11.15 -11.70 -11.01
N THR A 363 -10.57 -11.95 -9.85
CA THR A 363 -9.14 -11.79 -9.63
C THR A 363 -8.53 -13.04 -9.01
N VAL A 364 -7.29 -13.31 -9.38
CA VAL A 364 -6.47 -14.36 -8.77
C VAL A 364 -5.19 -13.75 -8.25
N GLY A 365 -4.87 -14.00 -6.99
CA GLY A 365 -3.60 -13.63 -6.37
C GLY A 365 -2.85 -14.88 -5.94
N PHE A 366 -1.59 -14.99 -6.30
CA PHE A 366 -0.70 -16.05 -5.84
C PHE A 366 0.53 -15.43 -5.20
N GLN A 367 0.91 -15.92 -4.03
CA GLN A 367 2.10 -15.49 -3.30
C GLN A 367 2.87 -16.72 -2.83
N LEU A 368 4.17 -16.73 -3.12
CA LEU A 368 5.12 -17.72 -2.65
C LEU A 368 6.32 -16.98 -2.07
N ALA A 369 6.72 -17.29 -0.85
CA ALA A 369 7.91 -16.72 -0.26
C ALA A 369 8.67 -17.80 0.52
N PHE A 370 9.99 -17.74 0.41
CA PHE A 370 10.91 -18.58 1.16
C PHE A 370 11.96 -17.72 1.82
N ASN A 371 12.24 -17.97 3.09
CA ASN A 371 13.30 -17.28 3.81
C ASN A 371 14.14 -18.24 4.65
N VAL A 372 15.41 -17.91 4.79
CA VAL A 372 16.37 -18.55 5.69
C VAL A 372 16.92 -17.48 6.61
N HIS A 373 16.80 -17.67 7.90
CA HIS A 373 17.38 -16.85 8.94
C HIS A 373 18.38 -17.69 9.74
N ASP A 374 19.64 -17.30 9.73
CA ASP A 374 20.73 -17.96 10.47
C ASP A 374 21.39 -16.92 11.38
N GLN A 375 21.19 -17.06 12.67
CA GLN A 375 21.75 -16.18 13.70
C GLN A 375 22.64 -16.95 14.64
N ASN A 376 23.89 -16.51 14.72
CA ASN A 376 24.90 -17.02 15.65
C ASN A 376 25.22 -15.94 16.68
N SER A 377 24.86 -16.16 17.92
CA SER A 377 24.96 -15.16 19.00
C SER A 377 25.70 -15.70 20.18
N VAL A 378 26.53 -14.84 20.77
CA VAL A 378 27.23 -15.10 22.03
C VAL A 378 26.95 -13.90 22.96
N TYR A 379 26.61 -14.19 24.21
CA TYR A 379 26.36 -13.22 25.26
C TYR A 379 27.17 -13.61 26.51
N GLY A 380 28.33 -12.98 26.70
CA GLY A 380 29.31 -13.44 27.69
C GLY A 380 29.73 -14.90 27.41
N ASN A 381 29.44 -15.78 28.35
CA ASN A 381 29.73 -17.21 28.23
C ASN A 381 28.57 -18.03 27.61
N SER A 382 27.44 -17.40 27.28
CA SER A 382 26.23 -18.07 26.77
C SER A 382 26.17 -18.00 25.25
N ILE A 383 26.06 -19.17 24.62
CA ILE A 383 25.87 -19.30 23.16
C ILE A 383 24.38 -19.45 22.87
N TYR A 384 23.87 -18.64 21.93
CA TYR A 384 22.51 -18.73 21.47
C TYR A 384 22.47 -18.65 19.93
N ASN A 385 22.36 -19.81 19.31
CA ASN A 385 22.28 -19.94 17.87
C ASN A 385 20.88 -20.37 17.47
N ILE A 386 20.35 -19.73 16.43
CA ILE A 386 19.01 -20.02 15.90
C ILE A 386 19.06 -20.08 14.38
N LYS A 387 18.52 -21.13 13.80
CA LYS A 387 18.32 -21.26 12.38
C LYS A 387 16.84 -21.54 12.11
N GLN A 388 16.24 -20.74 11.23
CA GLN A 388 14.86 -20.89 10.81
C GLN A 388 14.78 -20.86 9.29
N GLU A 389 14.06 -21.83 8.75
CA GLU A 389 13.64 -21.86 7.35
C GLU A 389 12.11 -21.76 7.30
N SER A 390 11.59 -20.90 6.43
CA SER A 390 10.15 -20.65 6.36
C SER A 390 9.69 -20.64 4.92
N LEU A 391 8.58 -21.30 4.66
CA LEU A 391 7.87 -21.28 3.41
C LEU A 391 6.47 -20.68 3.64
N PHE A 392 6.13 -19.68 2.87
CA PHE A 392 4.81 -19.05 2.86
C PHE A 392 4.18 -19.24 1.48
N LEU A 393 2.95 -19.74 1.45
CA LEU A 393 2.17 -19.89 0.24
C LEU A 393 0.77 -19.37 0.49
N ASN A 394 0.29 -18.52 -0.39
CA ASN A 394 -1.05 -17.95 -0.33
C ASN A 394 -1.67 -17.91 -1.72
N LEU A 395 -2.88 -18.41 -1.86
CA LEU A 395 -3.68 -18.37 -3.08
C LEU A 395 -5.00 -17.67 -2.76
N LEU A 396 -5.27 -16.59 -3.46
CA LEU A 396 -6.46 -15.76 -3.30
C LEU A 396 -7.26 -15.82 -4.59
N TYR A 397 -8.55 -16.06 -4.48
CA TYR A 397 -9.49 -15.92 -5.59
C TYR A 397 -10.62 -15.02 -5.14
N ASN A 398 -10.89 -13.99 -5.90
CA ASN A 398 -11.97 -13.05 -5.64
C ASN A 398 -12.96 -13.04 -6.80
N THR A 399 -14.25 -13.12 -6.49
CA THR A 399 -15.34 -13.08 -7.48
C THR A 399 -16.62 -12.58 -6.82
N ILE A 400 -17.57 -12.16 -7.65
CA ILE A 400 -18.91 -11.77 -7.21
C ILE A 400 -19.86 -12.93 -7.47
N ILE A 401 -20.58 -13.38 -6.43
CA ILE A 401 -21.62 -14.39 -6.55
C ILE A 401 -22.98 -13.71 -6.50
N SER A 402 -23.76 -13.83 -7.59
CA SER A 402 -25.15 -13.35 -7.70
C SER A 402 -25.30 -11.83 -7.78
N ASN A 403 -24.70 -11.04 -6.90
CA ASN A 403 -24.74 -9.58 -6.94
C ASN A 403 -23.55 -8.99 -6.17
N THR A 404 -23.32 -7.66 -6.30
CA THR A 404 -22.19 -6.95 -5.68
C THR A 404 -22.16 -6.95 -4.14
N LYS A 405 -23.20 -7.48 -3.49
CA LYS A 405 -23.22 -7.65 -2.03
C LYS A 405 -22.61 -8.98 -1.59
N ASN A 406 -22.39 -9.92 -2.51
CA ASN A 406 -21.89 -11.28 -2.27
C ASN A 406 -20.53 -11.44 -2.96
N GLU A 407 -19.55 -10.70 -2.52
CA GLU A 407 -18.16 -10.81 -2.96
C GLU A 407 -17.44 -11.89 -2.14
N ILE A 408 -16.78 -12.83 -2.81
CA ILE A 408 -15.99 -13.90 -2.21
C ILE A 408 -14.56 -13.86 -2.76
#